data_d7b2961ca10a3cceb319fa44e64476f3
#
_entry.id   d7b2961ca10a3cceb319fa44e64476f3
#
_cell.length_a   1.000
_cell.length_b   1.000
_cell.length_c   1.000
_cell.angle_alpha   90.00
_cell.angle_beta   90.00
_cell.angle_gamma   90.00
#
_symmetry.space_group_name_H-M   'P 1'
#
loop_
_entity.id
_entity.type
_entity.pdbx_description
1 polymer ?
#
loop_
_entity_poly.entity_id
_entity_poly.type
_entity_poly.pdbx_seq_one_letter_code
_entity_poly.pdbx_strand_id
1 'polypeptide(L)'
;MNVAKKSQNLWQETPMYMRAEYLYRAADLLKEYKQVISHVITMEIAKDKASAESEVERTVDFLRYTADIGKSLEGTSVYGENFPGGSRDKLSYITREPLGTVLAISPFNYPVNLSVSKIAPALMGGNTVVLKPPSQGGISALYLALVFKEAGLPDGVLNTVTGSGSEIGDYLITHPNIDFINFTGSTAVGHHIAKTCGMIPIMLELGGKDAAIILDDCNLDYAAEQCVAGAFSYSGQRCTAVKRILVIENIADQFVALLKEKTLKLKSGSPHEDVSIVPLINDKSADYVFGLIENAVSKGAEVITGGTRNDKLISPTVLDYVTTDMEVAWEEPFGPILPIIRVKNIDEAISIANRSEYGLQSSVFTSNIGKAFTIARKLEVGTVQINNKTERGPDHFPFLGVKSSGMGTQGIKYSIEAMTRHKAIVVNLAVPCNKKR
;
A
#
# COMPACT_ATOMS: atom_id res chain seq x y z
N MET A 1 19.90 0.81 -14.98
CA MET A 1 19.17 -0.10 -15.89
C MET A 1 20.11 -1.15 -16.54
N ASN A 2 21.15 -0.75 -17.28
CA ASN A 2 22.04 -1.70 -17.95
C ASN A 2 22.75 -2.69 -17.01
N VAL A 3 23.17 -2.24 -15.83
CA VAL A 3 23.79 -3.09 -14.81
C VAL A 3 22.79 -4.12 -14.29
N ALA A 4 21.56 -3.69 -13.93
CA ALA A 4 20.49 -4.59 -13.51
C ALA A 4 20.21 -5.67 -14.57
N LYS A 5 20.06 -5.27 -15.84
CA LYS A 5 19.81 -6.21 -16.95
C LYS A 5 20.93 -7.22 -17.14
N LYS A 6 22.19 -6.82 -16.96
CA LYS A 6 23.36 -7.74 -17.02
C LYS A 6 23.36 -8.73 -15.86
N SER A 7 23.06 -8.28 -14.64
CA SER A 7 23.04 -9.12 -13.45
C SER A 7 21.84 -10.07 -13.41
N GLN A 8 20.78 -9.80 -14.18
CA GLN A 8 19.56 -10.61 -14.24
C GLN A 8 19.85 -12.08 -14.59
N ASN A 9 20.70 -12.34 -15.59
CA ASN A 9 20.98 -13.69 -16.04
C ASN A 9 21.64 -14.56 -14.93
N LEU A 10 22.51 -13.95 -14.12
CA LEU A 10 23.13 -14.65 -13.00
C LEU A 10 22.16 -14.80 -11.82
N TRP A 11 21.38 -13.75 -11.52
CA TRP A 11 20.48 -13.73 -10.38
C TRP A 11 19.31 -14.72 -10.54
N GLN A 12 18.74 -14.85 -11.72
CA GLN A 12 17.66 -15.80 -11.97
C GLN A 12 18.07 -17.26 -11.76
N GLU A 13 19.36 -17.59 -11.98
CA GLU A 13 19.93 -18.93 -11.76
C GLU A 13 20.29 -19.18 -10.28
N THR A 14 20.26 -18.13 -9.43
CA THR A 14 20.54 -18.26 -8.01
C THR A 14 19.45 -19.12 -7.35
N PRO A 15 19.82 -20.21 -6.65
CA PRO A 15 18.85 -21.07 -6.00
C PRO A 15 17.94 -20.30 -5.02
N MET A 16 16.68 -20.70 -4.93
CA MET A 16 15.67 -19.99 -4.15
C MET A 16 16.03 -19.91 -2.66
N TYR A 17 16.64 -20.96 -2.09
CA TYR A 17 17.09 -20.94 -0.70
C TYR A 17 18.20 -19.89 -0.48
N MET A 18 19.09 -19.69 -1.45
CA MET A 18 20.12 -18.66 -1.36
C MET A 18 19.54 -17.25 -1.44
N ARG A 19 18.52 -17.03 -2.29
CA ARG A 19 17.79 -15.74 -2.32
C ARG A 19 17.16 -15.46 -0.97
N ALA A 20 16.56 -16.49 -0.33
CA ALA A 20 15.99 -16.38 1.01
C ALA A 20 17.03 -16.00 2.07
N GLU A 21 18.25 -16.59 2.00
CA GLU A 21 19.35 -16.27 2.91
C GLU A 21 19.76 -14.79 2.85
N TYR A 22 19.79 -14.18 1.66
CA TYR A 22 20.06 -12.75 1.54
C TYR A 22 18.97 -11.90 2.23
N LEU A 23 17.70 -12.30 2.12
CA LEU A 23 16.60 -11.60 2.80
C LEU A 23 16.67 -11.76 4.32
N TYR A 24 17.02 -12.95 4.85
CA TYR A 24 17.20 -13.14 6.29
C TYR A 24 18.34 -12.28 6.84
N ARG A 25 19.50 -12.26 6.18
CA ARG A 25 20.63 -11.41 6.57
C ARG A 25 20.27 -9.93 6.49
N ALA A 26 19.56 -9.51 5.45
CA ALA A 26 19.07 -8.14 5.33
C ALA A 26 18.08 -7.79 6.47
N ALA A 27 17.24 -8.72 6.89
CA ALA A 27 16.34 -8.53 8.01
C ALA A 27 17.11 -8.35 9.34
N ASP A 28 18.15 -9.15 9.57
CA ASP A 28 18.98 -9.05 10.77
C ASP A 28 19.73 -7.71 10.83
N LEU A 29 20.35 -7.30 9.73
CA LEU A 29 21.04 -6.01 9.61
C LEU A 29 20.07 -4.84 9.74
N LEU A 30 18.88 -4.91 9.13
CA LEU A 30 17.86 -3.87 9.27
C LEU A 30 17.42 -3.71 10.73
N LYS A 31 17.33 -4.82 11.48
CA LYS A 31 17.03 -4.78 12.91
C LYS A 31 18.14 -4.10 13.71
N GLU A 32 19.41 -4.36 13.37
CA GLU A 32 20.57 -3.70 13.99
C GLU A 32 20.57 -2.20 13.73
N TYR A 33 20.25 -1.78 12.50
CA TYR A 33 20.18 -0.38 12.10
C TYR A 33 18.88 0.32 12.50
N LYS A 34 17.95 -0.33 13.21
CA LYS A 34 16.61 0.21 13.54
C LYS A 34 16.67 1.64 14.10
N GLN A 35 17.53 1.89 15.09
CA GLN A 35 17.57 3.20 15.76
C GLN A 35 18.08 4.31 14.82
N VAL A 36 19.05 4.00 13.98
CA VAL A 36 19.58 4.98 13.02
C VAL A 36 18.56 5.28 11.93
N ILE A 37 17.97 4.23 11.35
CA ILE A 37 17.03 4.37 10.23
C ILE A 37 15.74 5.06 10.71
N SER A 38 15.19 4.69 11.86
CA SER A 38 13.99 5.35 12.39
C SER A 38 14.24 6.82 12.76
N HIS A 39 15.44 7.16 13.26
CA HIS A 39 15.81 8.55 13.46
C HIS A 39 15.85 9.33 12.13
N VAL A 40 16.44 8.76 11.09
CA VAL A 40 16.49 9.37 9.75
C VAL A 40 15.06 9.55 9.18
N ILE A 41 14.18 8.56 9.32
CA ILE A 41 12.77 8.68 8.93
C ILE A 41 12.12 9.89 9.62
N THR A 42 12.29 10.02 10.95
CA THR A 42 11.75 11.16 11.72
C THR A 42 12.27 12.49 11.19
N MET A 43 13.57 12.57 10.90
CA MET A 43 14.20 13.80 10.40
C MET A 43 13.75 14.19 8.98
N GLU A 44 13.57 13.21 8.09
CA GLU A 44 13.26 13.48 6.69
C GLU A 44 11.79 13.80 6.42
N ILE A 45 10.88 13.13 7.15
CA ILE A 45 9.44 13.16 6.84
C ILE A 45 8.56 13.50 8.05
N ALA A 46 9.18 14.00 9.11
CA ALA A 46 8.49 14.38 10.36
C ALA A 46 7.62 13.25 10.97
N LYS A 47 7.91 11.97 10.68
CA LYS A 47 7.19 10.86 11.30
C LYS A 47 7.56 10.76 12.77
N ASP A 48 6.58 10.58 13.66
CA ASP A 48 6.86 10.41 15.09
C ASP A 48 7.74 9.17 15.33
N LYS A 49 8.52 9.22 16.41
CA LYS A 49 9.53 8.20 16.71
C LYS A 49 8.94 6.79 16.81
N ALA A 50 7.80 6.64 17.48
CA ALA A 50 7.18 5.32 17.69
C ALA A 50 6.72 4.71 16.34
N SER A 51 6.09 5.52 15.49
CA SER A 51 5.68 5.09 14.15
C SER A 51 6.89 4.80 13.24
N ALA A 52 7.99 5.56 13.34
CA ALA A 52 9.20 5.30 12.59
C ALA A 52 9.88 3.99 13.02
N GLU A 53 9.98 3.72 14.31
CA GLU A 53 10.51 2.45 14.84
C GLU A 53 9.64 1.26 14.42
N SER A 54 8.31 1.40 14.53
CA SER A 54 7.35 0.37 14.10
C SER A 54 7.44 0.07 12.60
N GLU A 55 7.70 1.08 11.75
CA GLU A 55 7.92 0.86 10.32
C GLU A 55 9.12 -0.05 10.07
N VAL A 56 10.24 0.19 10.75
CA VAL A 56 11.44 -0.64 10.59
C VAL A 56 11.21 -2.05 11.09
N GLU A 57 10.58 -2.24 12.26
CA GLU A 57 10.26 -3.56 12.81
C GLU A 57 9.37 -4.36 11.87
N ARG A 58 8.28 -3.76 11.40
CA ARG A 58 7.38 -4.38 10.41
C ARG A 58 8.13 -4.76 9.13
N THR A 59 9.12 -3.98 8.73
CA THR A 59 9.93 -4.26 7.54
C THR A 59 10.84 -5.46 7.74
N VAL A 60 11.38 -5.64 8.95
CA VAL A 60 12.15 -6.85 9.31
C VAL A 60 11.29 -8.09 9.17
N ASP A 61 10.06 -8.05 9.71
CA ASP A 61 9.13 -9.18 9.62
C ASP A 61 8.70 -9.44 8.16
N PHE A 62 8.50 -8.38 7.37
CA PHE A 62 8.20 -8.49 5.95
C PHE A 62 9.30 -9.23 5.18
N LEU A 63 10.57 -8.90 5.41
CA LEU A 63 11.72 -9.57 4.79
C LEU A 63 11.75 -11.06 5.11
N ARG A 64 11.60 -11.40 6.39
CA ARG A 64 11.62 -12.80 6.87
C ARG A 64 10.47 -13.60 6.27
N TYR A 65 9.26 -13.06 6.36
CA TYR A 65 8.09 -13.73 5.82
C TYR A 65 8.15 -13.89 4.29
N THR A 66 8.75 -12.91 3.58
CA THR A 66 8.98 -13.02 2.13
C THR A 66 9.93 -14.18 1.80
N ALA A 67 11.00 -14.35 2.57
CA ALA A 67 11.94 -15.45 2.43
C ALA A 67 11.25 -16.81 2.68
N ASP A 68 10.39 -16.90 3.70
CA ASP A 68 9.68 -18.14 4.04
C ASP A 68 8.68 -18.53 2.95
N ILE A 69 7.82 -17.61 2.53
CA ILE A 69 6.79 -17.86 1.51
C ILE A 69 7.43 -18.14 0.15
N GLY A 70 8.49 -17.41 -0.20
CA GLY A 70 9.17 -17.62 -1.49
C GLY A 70 9.65 -19.06 -1.68
N LYS A 71 10.18 -19.69 -0.64
CA LYS A 71 10.63 -21.09 -0.68
C LYS A 71 9.50 -22.09 -0.95
N SER A 72 8.25 -21.73 -0.69
CA SER A 72 7.07 -22.58 -0.90
C SER A 72 6.38 -22.39 -2.27
N LEU A 73 6.84 -21.45 -3.08
CA LEU A 73 6.28 -21.18 -4.41
C LEU A 73 6.82 -22.16 -5.45
N GLU A 74 6.28 -23.37 -5.43
CA GLU A 74 6.63 -24.44 -6.37
C GLU A 74 5.78 -24.39 -7.63
N GLY A 75 6.18 -25.19 -8.65
CA GLY A 75 5.43 -25.39 -9.86
C GLY A 75 4.27 -26.37 -9.70
N THR A 76 3.52 -26.58 -10.78
CA THR A 76 2.43 -27.54 -10.85
C THR A 76 2.57 -28.44 -12.08
N SER A 77 1.95 -29.62 -12.03
CA SER A 77 1.83 -30.50 -13.19
C SER A 77 0.35 -30.78 -13.49
N VAL A 78 0.00 -30.79 -14.78
CA VAL A 78 -1.37 -31.01 -15.23
C VAL A 78 -1.37 -32.04 -16.36
N TYR A 79 -2.18 -33.11 -16.21
CA TYR A 79 -2.37 -34.12 -17.27
C TYR A 79 -3.44 -33.70 -18.27
N GLY A 80 -3.22 -34.05 -19.54
CA GLY A 80 -4.15 -33.74 -20.63
C GLY A 80 -5.50 -34.39 -20.48
N GLU A 81 -5.59 -35.54 -19.79
CA GLU A 81 -6.86 -36.31 -19.58
C GLU A 81 -7.95 -35.53 -18.83
N ASN A 82 -7.57 -34.43 -18.14
CA ASN A 82 -8.53 -33.55 -17.47
C ASN A 82 -9.37 -32.70 -18.42
N PHE A 83 -9.07 -32.73 -19.72
CA PHE A 83 -9.82 -32.00 -20.75
C PHE A 83 -10.48 -32.99 -21.72
N PRO A 84 -11.75 -32.76 -22.13
CA PRO A 84 -12.46 -33.65 -23.08
C PRO A 84 -11.66 -33.88 -24.37
N GLY A 85 -11.42 -35.16 -24.72
CA GLY A 85 -10.60 -35.56 -25.89
C GLY A 85 -9.09 -35.53 -25.63
N GLY A 86 -8.63 -35.14 -24.42
CA GLY A 86 -7.25 -35.27 -24.03
C GLY A 86 -6.85 -36.67 -23.59
N SER A 87 -5.56 -36.94 -23.50
CA SER A 87 -5.04 -38.23 -23.04
C SER A 87 -4.00 -38.02 -21.92
N ARG A 88 -3.73 -39.08 -21.16
CA ARG A 88 -2.71 -39.14 -20.14
C ARG A 88 -1.29 -39.04 -20.69
N ASP A 89 -1.14 -39.27 -21.99
CA ASP A 89 0.16 -39.16 -22.67
C ASP A 89 0.65 -37.71 -22.85
N LYS A 90 -0.18 -36.72 -22.55
CA LYS A 90 0.22 -35.30 -22.47
C LYS A 90 0.33 -34.87 -21.03
N LEU A 91 1.50 -34.32 -20.67
CA LEU A 91 1.78 -33.71 -19.38
C LEU A 91 2.28 -32.29 -19.58
N SER A 92 1.68 -31.31 -18.91
CA SER A 92 2.24 -29.96 -18.80
C SER A 92 2.92 -29.81 -17.44
N TYR A 93 4.20 -29.49 -17.47
CA TYR A 93 4.99 -29.07 -16.31
C TYR A 93 5.07 -27.56 -16.30
N ILE A 94 4.54 -26.93 -15.27
CA ILE A 94 4.40 -25.48 -15.18
C ILE A 94 5.28 -24.97 -14.06
N THR A 95 6.23 -24.08 -14.39
CA THR A 95 7.11 -23.40 -13.44
C THR A 95 6.82 -21.90 -13.44
N ARG A 96 7.34 -21.18 -12.44
CA ARG A 96 7.36 -19.73 -12.42
C ARG A 96 8.77 -19.23 -12.78
N GLU A 97 8.83 -18.25 -13.69
CA GLU A 97 10.07 -17.60 -14.11
C GLU A 97 10.01 -16.10 -13.76
N PRO A 98 11.14 -15.46 -13.43
CA PRO A 98 11.20 -14.02 -13.23
C PRO A 98 10.79 -13.26 -14.49
N LEU A 99 10.22 -12.06 -14.31
CA LEU A 99 9.95 -11.17 -15.43
C LEU A 99 11.22 -10.50 -15.94
N GLY A 100 12.18 -10.18 -15.04
CA GLY A 100 13.42 -9.53 -15.38
C GLY A 100 13.77 -8.38 -14.44
N THR A 101 14.01 -7.18 -14.97
CA THR A 101 14.34 -6.01 -14.17
C THR A 101 13.07 -5.29 -13.72
N VAL A 102 12.88 -5.17 -12.42
CA VAL A 102 11.75 -4.46 -11.78
C VAL A 102 12.14 -3.02 -11.46
N LEU A 103 11.38 -2.06 -11.95
CA LEU A 103 11.42 -0.68 -11.49
C LEU A 103 10.53 -0.52 -10.26
N ALA A 104 11.14 -0.32 -9.10
CA ALA A 104 10.48 -0.11 -7.82
C ALA A 104 10.43 1.40 -7.50
N ILE A 105 9.23 1.99 -7.41
CA ILE A 105 9.05 3.41 -7.07
C ILE A 105 8.24 3.49 -5.78
N SER A 106 8.83 4.04 -4.73
CA SER A 106 8.24 4.12 -3.40
C SER A 106 7.85 5.55 -3.00
N PRO A 107 6.82 5.71 -2.14
CA PRO A 107 6.34 6.99 -1.63
C PRO A 107 7.11 7.42 -0.38
N PHE A 108 6.87 8.68 0.04
CA PHE A 108 7.55 9.25 1.20
C PHE A 108 7.05 8.73 2.55
N ASN A 109 5.77 8.38 2.65
CA ASN A 109 5.10 8.16 3.95
C ASN A 109 5.51 6.87 4.67
N TYR A 110 6.00 5.87 3.95
CA TYR A 110 6.63 4.64 4.45
C TYR A 110 7.84 4.29 3.57
N PRO A 111 8.91 5.11 3.64
CA PRO A 111 10.02 5.03 2.68
C PRO A 111 10.80 3.71 2.76
N VAL A 112 10.87 3.10 3.94
CA VAL A 112 11.58 1.83 4.16
C VAL A 112 10.65 0.65 3.87
N ASN A 113 9.47 0.60 4.50
CA ASN A 113 8.55 -0.52 4.36
C ASN A 113 8.03 -0.67 2.92
N LEU A 114 7.57 0.44 2.29
CA LEU A 114 7.04 0.36 0.93
C LEU A 114 8.13 0.20 -0.14
N SER A 115 9.38 0.52 0.15
CA SER A 115 10.51 0.13 -0.71
C SER A 115 10.76 -1.37 -0.63
N VAL A 116 10.84 -1.93 0.59
CA VAL A 116 11.05 -3.38 0.78
C VAL A 116 9.89 -4.20 0.25
N SER A 117 8.65 -3.71 0.34
CA SER A 117 7.48 -4.39 -0.22
C SER A 117 7.56 -4.61 -1.74
N LYS A 118 8.43 -3.87 -2.42
CA LYS A 118 8.74 -4.02 -3.85
C LYS A 118 10.02 -4.80 -4.08
N ILE A 119 11.06 -4.50 -3.29
CA ILE A 119 12.39 -5.11 -3.44
C ILE A 119 12.35 -6.60 -3.07
N ALA A 120 11.88 -6.95 -1.88
CA ALA A 120 11.98 -8.30 -1.35
C ALA A 120 11.22 -9.34 -2.21
N PRO A 121 9.94 -9.12 -2.60
CA PRO A 121 9.24 -10.04 -3.49
C PRO A 121 9.87 -10.14 -4.89
N ALA A 122 10.41 -9.03 -5.43
CA ALA A 122 11.11 -9.04 -6.71
C ALA A 122 12.37 -9.91 -6.65
N LEU A 123 13.21 -9.70 -5.64
CA LEU A 123 14.43 -10.48 -5.42
C LEU A 123 14.11 -11.96 -5.21
N MET A 124 13.11 -12.26 -4.38
CA MET A 124 12.71 -13.64 -4.13
C MET A 124 12.18 -14.32 -5.39
N GLY A 125 11.45 -13.59 -6.25
CA GLY A 125 11.00 -14.05 -7.57
C GLY A 125 12.12 -14.22 -8.60
N GLY A 126 13.36 -13.84 -8.27
CA GLY A 126 14.51 -13.94 -9.16
C GLY A 126 14.71 -12.74 -10.09
N ASN A 127 14.08 -11.62 -9.81
CA ASN A 127 14.23 -10.39 -10.58
C ASN A 127 15.34 -9.50 -9.99
N THR A 128 15.99 -8.72 -10.83
CA THR A 128 16.81 -7.60 -10.40
C THR A 128 15.95 -6.37 -10.18
N VAL A 129 16.43 -5.42 -9.36
CA VAL A 129 15.65 -4.25 -8.97
C VAL A 129 16.40 -2.96 -9.26
N VAL A 130 15.69 -1.97 -9.75
CA VAL A 130 16.08 -0.57 -9.76
C VAL A 130 15.10 0.21 -8.87
N LEU A 131 15.59 0.63 -7.71
CA LEU A 131 14.80 1.42 -6.76
C LEU A 131 14.93 2.91 -7.10
N LYS A 132 13.79 3.57 -7.31
CA LYS A 132 13.67 5.01 -7.23
C LYS A 132 13.05 5.38 -5.88
N PRO A 133 13.84 5.84 -4.91
CA PRO A 133 13.31 6.28 -3.62
C PRO A 133 12.48 7.54 -3.77
N PRO A 134 11.66 7.91 -2.77
CA PRO A 134 10.96 9.19 -2.76
C PRO A 134 11.96 10.37 -2.72
N SER A 135 11.53 11.54 -3.17
CA SER A 135 12.37 12.75 -3.11
C SER A 135 12.53 13.26 -1.67
N GLN A 136 11.48 13.14 -0.86
CA GLN A 136 11.50 13.34 0.60
C GLN A 136 11.42 11.95 1.26
N GLY A 137 12.28 11.64 2.23
CA GLY A 137 12.45 10.29 2.77
C GLY A 137 13.41 9.42 1.94
N GLY A 138 14.20 10.04 1.06
CA GLY A 138 15.11 9.33 0.17
C GLY A 138 16.29 8.69 0.89
N ILE A 139 16.86 9.33 1.89
CA ILE A 139 18.02 8.82 2.63
C ILE A 139 17.64 7.57 3.41
N SER A 140 16.50 7.58 4.11
CA SER A 140 16.02 6.38 4.83
C SER A 140 15.78 5.19 3.90
N ALA A 141 15.25 5.41 2.69
CA ALA A 141 15.10 4.36 1.69
C ALA A 141 16.46 3.88 1.12
N LEU A 142 17.46 4.77 1.00
CA LEU A 142 18.79 4.41 0.51
C LEU A 142 19.59 3.58 1.51
N TYR A 143 19.29 3.64 2.81
CA TYR A 143 19.85 2.69 3.79
C TYR A 143 19.59 1.23 3.41
N LEU A 144 18.51 0.94 2.69
CA LEU A 144 18.25 -0.41 2.19
C LEU A 144 19.33 -0.89 1.23
N ALA A 145 19.90 -0.01 0.40
CA ALA A 145 21.00 -0.38 -0.48
C ALA A 145 22.25 -0.82 0.31
N LEU A 146 22.55 -0.11 1.43
CA LEU A 146 23.61 -0.49 2.34
C LEU A 146 23.31 -1.83 3.03
N VAL A 147 22.12 -1.98 3.59
CA VAL A 147 21.67 -3.21 4.27
C VAL A 147 21.80 -4.43 3.35
N PHE A 148 21.30 -4.34 2.11
CA PHE A 148 21.42 -5.46 1.15
C PHE A 148 22.84 -5.72 0.69
N LYS A 149 23.67 -4.68 0.55
CA LYS A 149 25.09 -4.84 0.22
C LYS A 149 25.85 -5.56 1.34
N GLU A 150 25.63 -5.16 2.60
CA GLU A 150 26.25 -5.82 3.76
C GLU A 150 25.70 -7.24 3.99
N ALA A 151 24.44 -7.50 3.62
CA ALA A 151 23.88 -8.84 3.59
C ALA A 151 24.57 -9.74 2.53
N GLY A 152 25.44 -9.19 1.70
CA GLY A 152 26.19 -9.89 0.67
C GLY A 152 25.45 -10.05 -0.66
N LEU A 153 24.36 -9.29 -0.89
CA LEU A 153 23.65 -9.33 -2.17
C LEU A 153 24.61 -8.98 -3.32
N PRO A 154 24.66 -9.79 -4.40
CA PRO A 154 25.59 -9.55 -5.50
C PRO A 154 25.40 -8.18 -6.16
N ASP A 155 26.50 -7.57 -6.60
CA ASP A 155 26.48 -6.26 -7.25
C ASP A 155 25.57 -6.26 -8.49
N GLY A 156 24.78 -5.18 -8.63
CA GLY A 156 23.86 -4.99 -9.75
C GLY A 156 22.49 -5.69 -9.60
N VAL A 157 22.29 -6.52 -8.57
CA VAL A 157 20.98 -7.15 -8.29
C VAL A 157 20.01 -6.12 -7.73
N LEU A 158 20.45 -5.25 -6.81
CA LEU A 158 19.72 -4.07 -6.37
C LEU A 158 20.49 -2.81 -6.77
N ASN A 159 19.84 -1.91 -7.48
CA ASN A 159 20.38 -0.64 -7.93
C ASN A 159 19.47 0.50 -7.45
N THR A 160 20.01 1.69 -7.28
CA THR A 160 19.27 2.89 -6.91
C THR A 160 19.43 3.99 -7.94
N VAL A 161 18.38 4.78 -8.14
CA VAL A 161 18.42 5.99 -8.96
C VAL A 161 17.64 7.09 -8.27
N THR A 162 18.28 8.23 -8.05
CA THR A 162 17.67 9.42 -7.44
C THR A 162 17.39 10.48 -8.48
N GLY A 163 16.36 11.26 -8.26
CA GLY A 163 15.93 12.36 -9.12
C GLY A 163 14.44 12.66 -8.95
N SER A 164 14.05 13.85 -9.39
CA SER A 164 12.64 14.26 -9.37
C SER A 164 11.84 13.44 -10.38
N GLY A 165 10.59 13.10 -10.02
CA GLY A 165 9.70 12.37 -10.92
C GLY A 165 9.40 13.11 -12.22
N SER A 166 9.39 14.46 -12.18
CA SER A 166 9.19 15.29 -13.35
C SER A 166 10.38 15.29 -14.32
N GLU A 167 11.59 14.98 -13.84
CA GLU A 167 12.80 14.98 -14.68
C GLU A 167 13.13 13.60 -15.25
N ILE A 168 13.04 12.57 -14.40
CA ILE A 168 13.50 11.22 -14.78
C ILE A 168 12.37 10.21 -14.91
N GLY A 169 11.12 10.58 -14.55
CA GLY A 169 10.00 9.63 -14.46
C GLY A 169 9.74 8.91 -15.76
N ASP A 170 9.48 9.66 -16.82
CA ASP A 170 9.14 9.10 -18.13
C ASP A 170 10.28 8.28 -18.73
N TYR A 171 11.53 8.73 -18.55
CA TYR A 171 12.70 7.95 -18.96
C TYR A 171 12.76 6.60 -18.27
N LEU A 172 12.41 6.54 -16.98
CA LEU A 172 12.44 5.29 -16.21
C LEU A 172 11.33 4.33 -16.64
N ILE A 173 10.09 4.82 -16.74
CA ILE A 173 8.91 3.96 -17.01
C ILE A 173 8.81 3.49 -18.47
N THR A 174 9.54 4.11 -19.37
CA THR A 174 9.60 3.72 -20.80
C THR A 174 10.92 3.05 -21.20
N HIS A 175 11.83 2.84 -20.23
CA HIS A 175 13.15 2.33 -20.52
C HIS A 175 13.10 0.86 -21.00
N PRO A 176 13.75 0.50 -22.13
CA PRO A 176 13.64 -0.84 -22.74
C PRO A 176 14.18 -2.00 -21.88
N ASN A 177 14.97 -1.71 -20.85
CA ASN A 177 15.50 -2.71 -19.92
C ASN A 177 14.63 -2.88 -18.67
N ILE A 178 13.43 -2.29 -18.61
CA ILE A 178 12.46 -2.52 -17.53
C ILE A 178 11.43 -3.52 -18.01
N ASP A 179 11.24 -4.56 -17.22
CA ASP A 179 10.34 -5.68 -17.52
C ASP A 179 9.09 -5.67 -16.61
N PHE A 180 9.08 -4.85 -15.54
CA PHE A 180 7.94 -4.66 -14.63
C PHE A 180 8.05 -3.33 -13.87
N ILE A 181 6.93 -2.66 -13.62
CA ILE A 181 6.86 -1.45 -12.80
C ILE A 181 6.00 -1.71 -11.57
N ASN A 182 6.58 -1.51 -10.38
CA ASN A 182 5.87 -1.56 -9.10
C ASN A 182 5.90 -0.17 -8.47
N PHE A 183 4.76 0.51 -8.49
CA PHE A 183 4.61 1.89 -8.08
C PHE A 183 3.64 2.03 -6.90
N THR A 184 4.01 2.83 -5.91
CA THR A 184 3.09 3.36 -4.90
C THR A 184 3.27 4.87 -4.85
N GLY A 185 2.17 5.61 -4.96
CA GLY A 185 2.18 7.07 -4.94
C GLY A 185 0.82 7.68 -5.28
N SER A 186 0.82 8.93 -5.76
CA SER A 186 -0.41 9.63 -6.09
C SER A 186 -1.16 9.01 -7.28
N THR A 187 -2.48 9.09 -7.23
CA THR A 187 -3.38 8.60 -8.28
C THR A 187 -3.07 9.23 -9.64
N ALA A 188 -2.80 10.52 -9.69
CA ALA A 188 -2.45 11.21 -10.94
C ALA A 188 -1.19 10.63 -11.61
N VAL A 189 -0.14 10.34 -10.82
CA VAL A 189 1.09 9.72 -11.34
C VAL A 189 0.84 8.27 -11.75
N GLY A 190 0.05 7.51 -10.98
CA GLY A 190 -0.33 6.14 -11.36
C GLY A 190 -1.05 6.07 -12.71
N HIS A 191 -2.02 6.96 -12.93
CA HIS A 191 -2.71 7.09 -14.23
C HIS A 191 -1.75 7.46 -15.36
N HIS A 192 -0.79 8.36 -15.10
CA HIS A 192 0.24 8.72 -16.07
C HIS A 192 1.11 7.52 -16.45
N ILE A 193 1.59 6.77 -15.46
CA ILE A 193 2.37 5.53 -15.69
C ILE A 193 1.58 4.55 -16.55
N ALA A 194 0.33 4.26 -16.18
CA ALA A 194 -0.52 3.32 -16.90
C ALA A 194 -0.75 3.71 -18.38
N LYS A 195 -0.80 5.01 -18.68
CA LYS A 195 -0.95 5.51 -20.04
C LYS A 195 0.36 5.50 -20.85
N THR A 196 1.51 5.56 -20.17
CA THR A 196 2.81 5.86 -20.82
C THR A 196 3.70 4.63 -20.96
N CYS A 197 3.63 3.66 -20.04
CA CYS A 197 4.57 2.52 -19.99
C CYS A 197 4.39 1.47 -21.10
N GLY A 198 3.35 1.56 -21.93
CA GLY A 198 3.10 0.64 -23.04
C GLY A 198 2.73 -0.77 -22.53
N MET A 199 3.42 -1.80 -23.05
CA MET A 199 3.17 -3.21 -22.72
C MET A 199 3.92 -3.71 -21.47
N ILE A 200 4.61 -2.85 -20.73
CA ILE A 200 5.26 -3.25 -19.49
C ILE A 200 4.18 -3.57 -18.44
N PRO A 201 4.16 -4.77 -17.85
CA PRO A 201 3.22 -5.08 -16.78
C PRO A 201 3.46 -4.18 -15.57
N ILE A 202 2.36 -3.76 -14.94
CA ILE A 202 2.40 -2.79 -13.84
C ILE A 202 1.64 -3.29 -12.61
N MET A 203 2.12 -2.88 -11.43
CA MET A 203 1.39 -2.95 -10.17
C MET A 203 1.34 -1.56 -9.57
N LEU A 204 0.14 -1.03 -9.39
CA LEU A 204 -0.11 0.32 -8.89
C LEU A 204 -0.86 0.25 -7.57
N GLU A 205 -0.34 0.92 -6.56
CA GLU A 205 -1.00 1.19 -5.29
C GLU A 205 -1.10 2.70 -5.13
N LEU A 206 -2.32 3.21 -5.18
CA LEU A 206 -2.59 4.64 -5.30
C LEU A 206 -3.36 5.18 -4.09
N GLY A 207 -3.96 6.35 -4.25
CA GLY A 207 -4.76 6.98 -3.22
C GLY A 207 -6.07 6.26 -2.91
N GLY A 208 -6.76 6.73 -1.89
CA GLY A 208 -8.06 6.21 -1.47
C GLY A 208 -8.89 7.28 -0.77
N LYS A 209 -10.21 7.11 -0.76
CA LYS A 209 -11.15 7.88 0.06
C LYS A 209 -11.92 6.94 0.98
N ASP A 210 -11.17 6.25 1.82
CA ASP A 210 -11.65 5.15 2.65
C ASP A 210 -12.76 5.58 3.61
N ALA A 211 -13.90 4.91 3.53
CA ALA A 211 -15.09 5.23 4.31
C ALA A 211 -15.24 4.28 5.50
N ALA A 212 -15.55 4.83 6.68
CA ALA A 212 -16.04 4.08 7.83
C ALA A 212 -17.56 4.21 7.92
N ILE A 213 -18.30 3.11 7.80
CA ILE A 213 -19.76 3.04 7.89
C ILE A 213 -20.12 2.64 9.32
N ILE A 214 -20.85 3.50 10.03
CA ILE A 214 -21.22 3.33 11.43
C ILE A 214 -22.70 3.04 11.53
N LEU A 215 -23.06 1.81 11.93
CA LEU A 215 -24.45 1.39 12.11
C LEU A 215 -24.91 1.59 13.56
N ASP A 216 -26.22 1.68 13.72
CA ASP A 216 -26.90 1.95 15.00
C ASP A 216 -26.79 0.82 16.04
N ASP A 217 -26.40 -0.37 15.60
CA ASP A 217 -26.22 -1.54 16.46
C ASP A 217 -24.75 -1.79 16.89
N CYS A 218 -23.82 -0.91 16.53
CA CYS A 218 -22.40 -1.09 16.88
C CYS A 218 -22.05 -0.56 18.28
N ASN A 219 -20.88 -0.95 18.79
CA ASN A 219 -20.30 -0.28 19.96
C ASN A 219 -19.72 1.08 19.51
N LEU A 220 -20.45 2.16 19.80
CA LEU A 220 -20.11 3.52 19.34
C LEU A 220 -18.79 4.02 19.94
N ASP A 221 -18.50 3.71 21.21
CA ASP A 221 -17.25 4.15 21.84
C ASP A 221 -16.04 3.51 21.17
N TYR A 222 -16.08 2.21 20.94
CA TYR A 222 -15.04 1.48 20.21
C TYR A 222 -14.92 1.94 18.77
N ALA A 223 -16.04 2.13 18.07
CA ALA A 223 -16.03 2.63 16.69
C ALA A 223 -15.38 4.01 16.59
N ALA A 224 -15.70 4.92 17.52
CA ALA A 224 -15.10 6.26 17.57
C ALA A 224 -13.59 6.18 17.84
N GLU A 225 -13.13 5.31 18.75
CA GLU A 225 -11.71 5.07 18.99
C GLU A 225 -10.99 4.60 17.73
N GLN A 226 -11.53 3.59 17.03
CA GLN A 226 -10.96 3.08 15.79
C GLN A 226 -10.96 4.13 14.67
N CYS A 227 -12.00 4.93 14.53
CA CYS A 227 -12.07 6.00 13.55
C CYS A 227 -11.03 7.11 13.81
N VAL A 228 -10.86 7.53 15.07
CA VAL A 228 -9.84 8.52 15.45
C VAL A 228 -8.44 7.98 15.20
N ALA A 229 -8.13 6.76 15.65
CA ALA A 229 -6.85 6.12 15.40
C ALA A 229 -6.61 5.93 13.89
N GLY A 230 -7.64 5.56 13.14
CA GLY A 230 -7.60 5.36 11.69
C GLY A 230 -7.38 6.65 10.91
N ALA A 231 -8.01 7.75 11.32
CA ALA A 231 -7.92 9.03 10.62
C ALA A 231 -6.64 9.79 10.92
N PHE A 232 -6.18 9.77 12.17
CA PHE A 232 -5.19 10.74 12.64
C PHE A 232 -3.78 10.18 12.86
N SER A 233 -3.59 8.84 12.88
CA SER A 233 -2.21 8.31 12.99
C SER A 233 -1.34 8.79 11.83
N TYR A 234 -0.12 9.21 12.16
CA TYR A 234 0.80 9.88 11.24
C TYR A 234 0.14 11.07 10.53
N SER A 235 -0.65 11.85 11.25
CA SER A 235 -1.38 13.02 10.73
C SER A 235 -2.24 12.73 9.49
N GLY A 236 -2.77 11.50 9.35
CA GLY A 236 -3.57 11.12 8.19
C GLY A 236 -2.77 10.93 6.88
N GLN A 237 -1.44 11.00 6.91
CA GLN A 237 -0.59 10.84 5.71
C GLN A 237 -0.45 9.37 5.29
N ARG A 238 -1.57 8.66 5.18
CA ARG A 238 -1.65 7.24 4.81
C ARG A 238 -2.71 7.02 3.74
N CYS A 239 -2.40 6.17 2.77
CA CYS A 239 -3.37 5.76 1.75
C CYS A 239 -4.60 5.08 2.38
N THR A 240 -4.41 4.32 3.46
CA THR A 240 -5.44 3.60 4.21
C THR A 240 -5.94 4.35 5.43
N ALA A 241 -5.80 5.68 5.55
CA ALA A 241 -6.44 6.42 6.62
C ALA A 241 -7.96 6.39 6.47
N VAL A 242 -8.71 6.38 7.58
CA VAL A 242 -10.14 6.68 7.54
C VAL A 242 -10.30 8.12 7.10
N LYS A 243 -10.87 8.36 5.91
CA LYS A 243 -10.91 9.69 5.28
C LYS A 243 -12.31 10.29 5.21
N ARG A 244 -13.32 9.51 5.58
CA ARG A 244 -14.70 9.96 5.77
C ARG A 244 -15.47 8.97 6.62
N ILE A 245 -16.44 9.49 7.38
CA ILE A 245 -17.40 8.70 8.15
C ILE A 245 -18.77 8.80 7.48
N LEU A 246 -19.45 7.67 7.35
CA LEU A 246 -20.84 7.56 6.95
C LEU A 246 -21.60 7.00 8.15
N VAL A 247 -22.28 7.87 8.92
CA VAL A 247 -22.96 7.50 10.17
C VAL A 247 -24.47 7.57 10.01
N ILE A 248 -25.20 6.56 10.51
CA ILE A 248 -26.65 6.57 10.53
C ILE A 248 -27.15 7.74 11.39
N GLU A 249 -28.09 8.53 10.85
CA GLU A 249 -28.50 9.83 11.37
C GLU A 249 -28.99 9.78 12.84
N ASN A 250 -29.73 8.75 13.23
CA ASN A 250 -30.31 8.62 14.58
C ASN A 250 -29.27 8.45 15.71
N ILE A 251 -28.01 8.09 15.38
CA ILE A 251 -26.92 7.97 16.33
C ILE A 251 -25.81 9.01 16.11
N ALA A 252 -25.95 9.87 15.10
CA ALA A 252 -24.88 10.77 14.67
C ALA A 252 -24.43 11.73 15.77
N ASP A 253 -25.36 12.36 16.51
CA ASP A 253 -25.01 13.31 17.56
C ASP A 253 -24.18 12.65 18.68
N GLN A 254 -24.57 11.45 19.11
CA GLN A 254 -23.85 10.69 20.11
C GLN A 254 -22.45 10.29 19.60
N PHE A 255 -22.36 9.85 18.34
CA PHE A 255 -21.10 9.44 17.75
C PHE A 255 -20.14 10.62 17.55
N VAL A 256 -20.64 11.78 17.10
CA VAL A 256 -19.86 13.02 16.95
C VAL A 256 -19.29 13.48 18.29
N ALA A 257 -20.10 13.41 19.38
CA ALA A 257 -19.64 13.75 20.72
C ALA A 257 -18.46 12.85 21.17
N LEU A 258 -18.52 11.55 20.92
CA LEU A 258 -17.44 10.60 21.21
C LEU A 258 -16.18 10.87 20.36
N LEU A 259 -16.35 11.17 19.06
CA LEU A 259 -15.23 11.56 18.20
C LEU A 259 -14.54 12.82 18.71
N LYS A 260 -15.32 13.85 19.10
CA LYS A 260 -14.78 15.08 19.69
C LYS A 260 -13.95 14.78 20.93
N GLU A 261 -14.52 14.04 21.88
CA GLU A 261 -13.83 13.67 23.14
C GLU A 261 -12.50 12.99 22.88
N LYS A 262 -12.50 11.99 21.99
CA LYS A 262 -11.28 11.21 21.69
C LYS A 262 -10.26 12.02 20.89
N THR A 263 -10.70 12.87 19.94
CA THR A 263 -9.82 13.71 19.13
C THR A 263 -9.12 14.78 19.98
N LEU A 264 -9.78 15.36 20.98
CA LEU A 264 -9.20 16.34 21.90
C LEU A 264 -8.07 15.76 22.77
N LYS A 265 -7.97 14.44 22.89
CA LYS A 265 -6.86 13.78 23.62
C LYS A 265 -5.58 13.68 22.78
N LEU A 266 -5.65 13.92 21.47
CA LEU A 266 -4.48 13.89 20.59
C LEU A 266 -3.61 15.11 20.81
N LYS A 267 -2.32 14.87 20.93
CA LYS A 267 -1.31 15.94 21.07
C LYS A 267 -0.70 16.25 19.71
N SER A 268 -0.57 17.53 19.40
CA SER A 268 0.08 18.03 18.18
C SER A 268 1.40 18.72 18.54
N GLY A 269 2.45 18.48 17.74
CA GLY A 269 3.75 19.09 18.02
C GLY A 269 4.87 18.61 17.12
N SER A 270 6.10 18.74 17.62
CA SER A 270 7.30 18.27 16.96
C SER A 270 7.37 16.74 16.93
N PRO A 271 7.84 16.11 15.82
CA PRO A 271 8.00 14.65 15.74
C PRO A 271 9.02 14.07 16.75
N HIS A 272 9.78 14.94 17.43
CA HIS A 272 10.71 14.57 18.49
C HIS A 272 10.07 14.50 19.89
N GLU A 273 8.82 14.93 20.00
CA GLU A 273 8.04 14.93 21.23
C GLU A 273 7.10 13.70 21.26
N ASP A 274 6.48 13.44 22.41
CA ASP A 274 5.44 12.42 22.56
C ASP A 274 4.10 12.97 22.05
N VAL A 275 3.94 12.97 20.71
CA VAL A 275 2.78 13.53 20.01
C VAL A 275 2.23 12.58 18.98
N SER A 276 0.94 12.70 18.69
CA SER A 276 0.23 11.89 17.68
C SER A 276 0.15 12.61 16.32
N ILE A 277 0.12 13.95 16.36
CA ILE A 277 -0.05 14.80 15.19
C ILE A 277 1.24 15.59 14.96
N VAL A 278 1.80 15.42 13.78
CA VAL A 278 3.08 15.97 13.35
C VAL A 278 2.89 16.85 12.10
N PRO A 279 3.85 17.72 11.75
CA PRO A 279 3.78 18.53 10.53
C PRO A 279 3.59 17.66 9.28
N LEU A 280 2.84 18.17 8.31
CA LEU A 280 2.72 17.55 6.98
C LEU A 280 4.03 17.67 6.21
N ILE A 281 4.16 16.85 5.18
CA ILE A 281 5.42 16.67 4.44
C ILE A 281 5.97 17.98 3.83
N ASN A 282 5.12 18.88 3.36
CA ASN A 282 5.51 20.18 2.79
C ASN A 282 4.34 21.18 2.81
N ASP A 283 4.65 22.45 2.47
CA ASP A 283 3.67 23.54 2.48
C ASP A 283 2.53 23.29 1.49
N LYS A 284 2.82 22.80 0.29
CA LYS A 284 1.80 22.49 -0.71
C LYS A 284 0.76 21.50 -0.19
N SER A 285 1.19 20.48 0.57
CA SER A 285 0.27 19.54 1.21
C SER A 285 -0.55 20.19 2.31
N ALA A 286 0.08 21.10 3.10
CA ALA A 286 -0.63 21.83 4.14
C ALA A 286 -1.64 22.83 3.55
N ASP A 287 -1.29 23.53 2.48
CA ASP A 287 -2.20 24.44 1.76
C ASP A 287 -3.41 23.67 1.22
N TYR A 288 -3.18 22.53 0.58
CA TYR A 288 -4.23 21.69 0.03
C TYR A 288 -5.19 21.18 1.09
N VAL A 289 -4.64 20.61 2.18
CA VAL A 289 -5.45 20.08 3.28
C VAL A 289 -6.26 21.18 3.96
N PHE A 290 -5.65 22.34 4.21
CA PHE A 290 -6.35 23.45 4.84
C PHE A 290 -7.42 24.05 3.94
N GLY A 291 -7.17 24.14 2.63
CA GLY A 291 -8.15 24.56 1.63
C GLY A 291 -9.40 23.66 1.59
N LEU A 292 -9.27 22.35 1.81
CA LEU A 292 -10.42 21.44 1.94
C LEU A 292 -11.27 21.74 3.18
N ILE A 293 -10.64 22.17 4.30
CA ILE A 293 -11.37 22.58 5.51
C ILE A 293 -12.16 23.89 5.21
N GLU A 294 -11.47 24.87 4.62
CA GLU A 294 -12.10 26.16 4.28
C GLU A 294 -13.27 26.01 3.29
N ASN A 295 -13.09 25.16 2.25
CA ASN A 295 -14.18 24.81 1.30
C ASN A 295 -15.38 24.22 2.04
N ALA A 296 -15.16 23.24 2.91
CA ALA A 296 -16.25 22.60 3.64
C ALA A 296 -17.00 23.58 4.55
N VAL A 297 -16.26 24.38 5.32
CA VAL A 297 -16.86 25.41 6.22
C VAL A 297 -17.64 26.45 5.43
N SER A 298 -17.12 26.92 4.30
CA SER A 298 -17.81 27.90 3.45
C SER A 298 -19.14 27.36 2.87
N LYS A 299 -19.26 26.03 2.78
CA LYS A 299 -20.47 25.33 2.31
C LYS A 299 -21.37 24.84 3.45
N GLY A 300 -21.07 25.19 4.70
CA GLY A 300 -21.93 24.93 5.85
C GLY A 300 -21.55 23.72 6.71
N ALA A 301 -20.38 23.11 6.51
CA ALA A 301 -19.87 22.12 7.46
C ALA A 301 -19.48 22.78 8.79
N GLU A 302 -19.73 22.07 9.90
CA GLU A 302 -19.37 22.52 11.24
C GLU A 302 -18.02 21.95 11.69
N VAL A 303 -17.14 22.80 12.19
CA VAL A 303 -15.89 22.38 12.82
C VAL A 303 -16.17 21.93 14.25
N ILE A 304 -16.19 20.63 14.48
CA ILE A 304 -16.43 20.03 15.80
C ILE A 304 -15.20 20.18 16.72
N THR A 305 -14.01 20.03 16.14
CA THR A 305 -12.71 20.27 16.79
C THR A 305 -11.64 20.50 15.74
N GLY A 306 -10.56 21.18 16.10
CA GLY A 306 -9.47 21.49 15.20
C GLY A 306 -9.70 22.72 14.34
N GLY A 307 -9.51 22.64 13.04
CA GLY A 307 -9.69 23.73 12.09
C GLY A 307 -8.61 24.83 12.15
N THR A 308 -7.48 24.57 12.76
CA THR A 308 -6.38 25.52 12.87
C THR A 308 -5.10 25.01 12.21
N ARG A 309 -4.27 25.94 11.73
CA ARG A 309 -3.00 25.65 11.07
C ARG A 309 -1.90 26.53 11.64
N ASN A 310 -0.74 25.96 11.87
CA ASN A 310 0.49 26.67 12.17
C ASN A 310 1.59 26.11 11.25
N ASP A 311 1.94 26.84 10.21
CA ASP A 311 2.88 26.41 9.15
C ASP A 311 2.39 25.10 8.50
N LYS A 312 3.13 23.99 8.62
CA LYS A 312 2.77 22.65 8.12
C LYS A 312 2.00 21.80 9.12
N LEU A 313 1.85 22.28 10.36
CA LEU A 313 1.11 21.58 11.40
C LEU A 313 -0.37 22.00 11.36
N ILE A 314 -1.22 21.03 11.00
CA ILE A 314 -2.69 21.20 11.03
C ILE A 314 -3.22 20.42 12.22
N SER A 315 -4.08 21.07 13.01
CA SER A 315 -4.75 20.40 14.13
C SER A 315 -5.66 19.27 13.65
N PRO A 316 -5.82 18.19 14.42
CA PRO A 316 -6.74 17.11 14.06
C PRO A 316 -8.16 17.66 13.97
N THR A 317 -8.72 17.64 12.77
CA THR A 317 -9.95 18.36 12.43
C THR A 317 -11.08 17.39 12.15
N VAL A 318 -12.17 17.50 12.92
CA VAL A 318 -13.43 16.77 12.70
C VAL A 318 -14.45 17.75 12.16
N LEU A 319 -15.04 17.42 11.01
CA LEU A 319 -16.07 18.22 10.34
C LEU A 319 -17.38 17.45 10.34
N ASP A 320 -18.46 18.04 10.86
CA ASP A 320 -19.82 17.47 10.79
C ASP A 320 -20.68 18.19 9.75
N TYR A 321 -21.85 17.64 9.44
CA TYR A 321 -22.77 18.11 8.41
C TYR A 321 -22.11 18.26 7.03
N VAL A 322 -21.14 17.41 6.75
CA VAL A 322 -20.51 17.36 5.41
C VAL A 322 -21.52 16.78 4.41
N THR A 323 -21.70 17.49 3.31
CA THR A 323 -22.60 17.08 2.22
C THR A 323 -21.81 16.64 0.98
N THR A 324 -22.47 15.98 0.04
CA THR A 324 -21.82 15.42 -1.16
C THR A 324 -21.50 16.46 -2.25
N ASP A 325 -21.76 17.74 -2.04
CA ASP A 325 -21.29 18.84 -2.88
C ASP A 325 -19.99 19.50 -2.39
N MET A 326 -19.50 19.08 -1.22
CA MET A 326 -18.25 19.54 -0.64
C MET A 326 -17.06 18.70 -1.16
N GLU A 327 -15.94 19.36 -1.48
CA GLU A 327 -14.74 18.68 -1.99
C GLU A 327 -14.19 17.63 -1.00
N VAL A 328 -14.23 17.94 0.30
CA VAL A 328 -13.75 17.04 1.36
C VAL A 328 -14.51 15.71 1.43
N ALA A 329 -15.69 15.60 0.83
CA ALA A 329 -16.43 14.34 0.73
C ALA A 329 -15.78 13.35 -0.25
N TRP A 330 -15.00 13.83 -1.24
CA TRP A 330 -14.49 13.05 -2.36
C TRP A 330 -12.97 13.05 -2.48
N GLU A 331 -12.35 14.20 -2.27
CA GLU A 331 -10.89 14.37 -2.41
C GLU A 331 -10.11 13.64 -1.30
N GLU A 332 -8.99 13.04 -1.66
CA GLU A 332 -8.06 12.44 -0.71
C GLU A 332 -7.26 13.54 0.01
N PRO A 333 -7.47 13.80 1.31
CA PRO A 333 -6.79 14.91 1.98
C PRO A 333 -5.29 14.62 2.25
N PHE A 334 -4.94 13.37 2.53
CA PHE A 334 -3.61 12.97 2.99
C PHE A 334 -3.09 13.84 4.15
N GLY A 335 -4.02 14.15 5.06
CA GLY A 335 -3.84 15.05 6.21
C GLY A 335 -4.88 14.80 7.30
N PRO A 336 -4.77 15.50 8.45
CA PRO A 336 -5.55 15.20 9.65
C PRO A 336 -6.97 15.80 9.60
N ILE A 337 -7.79 15.37 8.62
CA ILE A 337 -9.20 15.78 8.48
C ILE A 337 -10.08 14.54 8.47
N LEU A 338 -11.17 14.59 9.25
CA LEU A 338 -12.18 13.54 9.32
C LEU A 338 -13.58 14.15 9.10
N PRO A 339 -14.09 14.15 7.86
CA PRO A 339 -15.43 14.58 7.53
C PRO A 339 -16.46 13.50 7.88
N ILE A 340 -17.60 13.95 8.39
CA ILE A 340 -18.74 13.13 8.78
C ILE A 340 -19.93 13.48 7.86
N ILE A 341 -20.43 12.46 7.19
CA ILE A 341 -21.65 12.53 6.37
C ILE A 341 -22.71 11.71 7.09
N ARG A 342 -23.81 12.35 7.44
CA ARG A 342 -24.97 11.71 8.04
C ARG A 342 -25.80 11.04 6.97
N VAL A 343 -26.19 9.78 7.16
CA VAL A 343 -26.94 8.98 6.19
C VAL A 343 -28.21 8.43 6.80
N LYS A 344 -29.26 8.31 5.99
CA LYS A 344 -30.59 7.86 6.44
C LYS A 344 -30.63 6.35 6.71
N ASN A 345 -29.85 5.59 5.93
CA ASN A 345 -29.88 4.14 5.99
C ASN A 345 -28.60 3.52 5.34
N ILE A 346 -28.50 2.21 5.44
CA ILE A 346 -27.38 1.42 4.91
C ILE A 346 -27.22 1.56 3.39
N ASP A 347 -28.30 1.58 2.62
CA ASP A 347 -28.23 1.64 1.17
C ASP A 347 -27.69 3.00 0.70
N GLU A 348 -28.03 4.09 1.38
CA GLU A 348 -27.45 5.42 1.14
C GLU A 348 -25.94 5.44 1.48
N ALA A 349 -25.55 4.85 2.62
CA ALA A 349 -24.14 4.74 2.99
C ALA A 349 -23.34 4.00 1.90
N ILE A 350 -23.81 2.85 1.43
CA ILE A 350 -23.20 2.07 0.36
C ILE A 350 -23.15 2.90 -0.94
N SER A 351 -24.24 3.56 -1.30
CA SER A 351 -24.31 4.39 -2.50
C SER A 351 -23.26 5.51 -2.48
N ILE A 352 -23.14 6.25 -1.36
CA ILE A 352 -22.14 7.32 -1.21
C ILE A 352 -20.72 6.72 -1.20
N ALA A 353 -20.48 5.58 -0.54
CA ALA A 353 -19.20 4.93 -0.55
C ALA A 353 -18.75 4.58 -1.98
N ASN A 354 -19.65 3.96 -2.75
CA ASN A 354 -19.36 3.46 -4.10
C ASN A 354 -19.29 4.57 -5.18
N ARG A 355 -19.88 5.74 -4.96
CA ARG A 355 -19.75 6.90 -5.88
C ARG A 355 -18.34 7.47 -5.95
N SER A 356 -17.46 7.15 -5.00
CA SER A 356 -16.08 7.58 -5.04
C SER A 356 -15.37 7.02 -6.29
N GLU A 357 -14.53 7.82 -6.91
CA GLU A 357 -13.59 7.34 -7.94
C GLU A 357 -12.54 6.37 -7.37
N TYR A 358 -12.33 6.41 -6.05
CA TYR A 358 -11.44 5.53 -5.31
C TYR A 358 -12.15 4.24 -4.87
N GLY A 359 -11.35 3.21 -4.65
CA GLY A 359 -11.82 1.94 -4.12
C GLY A 359 -10.70 1.17 -3.42
N LEU A 360 -10.01 1.81 -2.44
CA LEU A 360 -8.93 1.15 -1.72
C LEU A 360 -9.47 0.30 -0.58
N GLN A 361 -10.04 0.93 0.44
CA GLN A 361 -10.65 0.23 1.58
C GLN A 361 -11.96 0.90 2.04
N SER A 362 -12.71 0.14 2.82
CA SER A 362 -13.79 0.64 3.67
C SER A 362 -13.83 -0.16 4.97
N SER A 363 -14.44 0.40 6.00
CA SER A 363 -14.77 -0.32 7.23
C SER A 363 -16.27 -0.25 7.54
N VAL A 364 -16.76 -1.29 8.24
CA VAL A 364 -18.16 -1.39 8.67
C VAL A 364 -18.18 -1.74 10.16
N PHE A 365 -18.85 -0.92 10.95
CA PHE A 365 -19.03 -1.14 12.39
C PHE A 365 -20.47 -1.56 12.68
N THR A 366 -20.66 -2.77 13.18
CA THR A 366 -21.95 -3.38 13.52
C THR A 366 -21.75 -4.58 14.45
N SER A 367 -22.70 -4.85 15.32
CA SER A 367 -22.74 -6.09 16.11
C SER A 367 -23.28 -7.29 15.30
N ASN A 368 -23.90 -7.05 14.15
CA ASN A 368 -24.52 -8.10 13.33
C ASN A 368 -23.61 -8.52 12.19
N ILE A 369 -22.98 -9.68 12.32
CA ILE A 369 -22.05 -10.21 11.30
C ILE A 369 -22.73 -10.45 9.94
N GLY A 370 -23.99 -10.80 9.90
CA GLY A 370 -24.75 -10.97 8.65
C GLY A 370 -24.92 -9.66 7.89
N LYS A 371 -25.25 -8.57 8.61
CA LYS A 371 -25.29 -7.21 8.04
C LYS A 371 -23.90 -6.82 7.52
N ALA A 372 -22.84 -7.05 8.32
CA ALA A 372 -21.46 -6.71 7.93
C ALA A 372 -21.07 -7.35 6.60
N PHE A 373 -21.27 -8.67 6.43
CA PHE A 373 -20.98 -9.37 5.18
C PHE A 373 -21.87 -8.92 4.02
N THR A 374 -23.13 -8.59 4.28
CA THR A 374 -24.02 -8.08 3.22
C THR A 374 -23.55 -6.74 2.69
N ILE A 375 -23.12 -5.83 3.58
CA ILE A 375 -22.57 -4.52 3.21
C ILE A 375 -21.22 -4.71 2.50
N ALA A 376 -20.33 -5.52 3.06
CA ALA A 376 -19.00 -5.77 2.51
C ALA A 376 -19.05 -6.28 1.05
N ARG A 377 -20.01 -7.14 0.71
CA ARG A 377 -20.20 -7.64 -0.66
C ARG A 377 -20.70 -6.59 -1.66
N LYS A 378 -21.34 -5.53 -1.18
CA LYS A 378 -21.88 -4.44 -2.01
C LYS A 378 -20.88 -3.29 -2.18
N LEU A 379 -19.83 -3.22 -1.34
CA LEU A 379 -18.81 -2.18 -1.41
C LEU A 379 -17.80 -2.46 -2.52
N GLU A 380 -17.57 -1.48 -3.38
CA GLU A 380 -16.65 -1.54 -4.52
C GLU A 380 -15.24 -1.10 -4.11
N VAL A 381 -14.64 -1.85 -3.19
CA VAL A 381 -13.29 -1.60 -2.66
C VAL A 381 -12.47 -2.89 -2.64
N GLY A 382 -11.16 -2.76 -2.58
CA GLY A 382 -10.25 -3.90 -2.53
C GLY A 382 -10.29 -4.66 -1.20
N THR A 383 -10.51 -3.96 -0.09
CA THR A 383 -10.56 -4.55 1.25
C THR A 383 -11.67 -3.93 2.09
N VAL A 384 -12.42 -4.74 2.82
CA VAL A 384 -13.40 -4.28 3.83
C VAL A 384 -12.97 -4.78 5.20
N GLN A 385 -12.80 -3.86 6.14
CA GLN A 385 -12.57 -4.15 7.55
C GLN A 385 -13.93 -4.25 8.27
N ILE A 386 -14.11 -5.25 9.09
CA ILE A 386 -15.30 -5.40 9.95
C ILE A 386 -14.88 -5.10 11.38
N ASN A 387 -15.52 -4.10 12.01
CA ASN A 387 -15.23 -3.67 13.37
C ASN A 387 -13.75 -3.32 13.63
N ASN A 388 -13.08 -2.73 12.63
CA ASN A 388 -11.74 -2.20 12.76
C ASN A 388 -11.60 -0.96 11.86
N LYS A 389 -10.61 -0.10 12.14
CA LYS A 389 -10.22 0.98 11.23
C LYS A 389 -9.70 0.41 9.91
N THR A 390 -9.72 1.22 8.85
CA THR A 390 -9.01 0.88 7.62
C THR A 390 -7.50 0.91 7.87
N GLU A 391 -6.82 -0.16 7.50
CA GLU A 391 -5.38 -0.32 7.67
C GLU A 391 -4.82 -1.39 6.73
N ARG A 392 -3.53 -1.29 6.42
CA ARG A 392 -2.81 -2.32 5.69
C ARG A 392 -2.18 -3.30 6.68
N GLY A 393 -2.44 -4.55 6.49
CA GLY A 393 -1.84 -5.62 7.28
C GLY A 393 -2.85 -6.62 7.81
N PRO A 394 -2.37 -7.77 8.24
CA PRO A 394 -0.98 -8.26 8.07
C PRO A 394 -0.50 -8.30 6.62
N ASP A 395 0.80 -8.10 6.37
CA ASP A 395 1.36 -7.90 5.02
C ASP A 395 1.26 -9.12 4.08
N HIS A 396 0.90 -10.29 4.61
CA HIS A 396 0.63 -11.49 3.81
C HIS A 396 -0.80 -11.56 3.27
N PHE A 397 -1.71 -10.71 3.74
CA PHE A 397 -3.05 -10.62 3.19
C PHE A 397 -3.01 -9.95 1.81
N PRO A 398 -3.96 -10.29 0.92
CA PRO A 398 -4.10 -9.56 -0.35
C PRO A 398 -4.46 -8.11 -0.06
N PHE A 399 -3.75 -7.20 -0.71
CA PHE A 399 -3.98 -5.76 -0.63
C PHE A 399 -4.06 -5.20 -2.04
N LEU A 400 -5.18 -4.59 -2.38
CA LEU A 400 -5.42 -4.07 -3.72
C LEU A 400 -6.34 -2.85 -3.67
N GLY A 401 -6.20 -1.99 -4.65
CA GLY A 401 -7.17 -0.96 -4.96
C GLY A 401 -7.92 -1.33 -6.23
N VAL A 402 -9.19 -0.99 -6.28
CA VAL A 402 -10.00 -0.98 -7.51
C VAL A 402 -10.26 0.45 -7.95
N LYS A 403 -10.85 0.66 -9.12
CA LYS A 403 -11.07 2.00 -9.70
C LYS A 403 -9.75 2.79 -9.78
N SER A 404 -9.74 4.05 -9.36
CA SER A 404 -8.54 4.90 -9.36
C SER A 404 -7.57 4.64 -8.18
N SER A 405 -7.83 3.61 -7.35
CA SER A 405 -6.93 3.27 -6.23
C SER A 405 -5.84 2.26 -6.58
N GLY A 406 -5.86 1.65 -7.75
CA GLY A 406 -4.75 0.81 -8.16
C GLY A 406 -5.04 -0.24 -9.22
N MET A 407 -3.99 -0.99 -9.55
CA MET A 407 -4.00 -2.15 -10.46
C MET A 407 -3.09 -3.24 -9.92
N GLY A 408 -3.55 -4.49 -10.01
CA GLY A 408 -2.84 -5.64 -9.46
C GLY A 408 -3.10 -5.83 -7.96
N THR A 409 -2.52 -6.88 -7.40
CA THR A 409 -2.69 -7.25 -5.98
C THR A 409 -1.34 -7.34 -5.30
N GLN A 410 -1.16 -6.58 -4.24
CA GLN A 410 -0.03 -6.70 -3.33
C GLN A 410 -0.35 -7.69 -2.18
N GLY A 411 0.61 -7.89 -1.33
CA GLY A 411 0.68 -8.94 -0.34
C GLY A 411 1.84 -9.86 -0.71
N ILE A 412 2.57 -10.39 0.26
CA ILE A 412 3.90 -11.00 0.01
C ILE A 412 3.85 -12.06 -1.09
N LYS A 413 2.96 -13.06 -0.97
CA LYS A 413 2.78 -14.10 -1.99
C LYS A 413 2.35 -13.51 -3.34
N TYR A 414 1.32 -12.69 -3.33
CA TYR A 414 0.74 -12.08 -4.52
C TYR A 414 1.76 -11.18 -5.25
N SER A 415 2.60 -10.46 -4.50
CA SER A 415 3.66 -9.63 -5.08
C SER A 415 4.74 -10.46 -5.76
N ILE A 416 5.15 -11.61 -5.18
CA ILE A 416 6.08 -12.52 -5.85
C ILE A 416 5.44 -13.08 -7.12
N GLU A 417 4.19 -13.50 -7.04
CA GLU A 417 3.43 -14.04 -8.18
C GLU A 417 3.27 -13.02 -9.32
N ALA A 418 2.99 -11.76 -9.00
CA ALA A 418 2.83 -10.69 -9.98
C ALA A 418 4.14 -10.34 -10.71
N MET A 419 5.28 -10.51 -10.04
CA MET A 419 6.61 -10.25 -10.62
C MET A 419 7.26 -11.51 -11.22
N THR A 420 6.48 -12.57 -11.40
CA THR A 420 6.88 -13.80 -12.09
C THR A 420 5.80 -14.20 -13.10
N ARG A 421 6.15 -15.02 -14.07
CA ARG A 421 5.22 -15.57 -15.08
C ARG A 421 5.26 -17.08 -15.09
N HIS A 422 4.17 -17.69 -15.51
CA HIS A 422 4.15 -19.11 -15.76
C HIS A 422 4.88 -19.45 -17.05
N LYS A 423 5.69 -20.54 -16.99
CA LYS A 423 6.22 -21.20 -18.19
C LYS A 423 5.75 -22.65 -18.21
N ALA A 424 5.05 -23.01 -19.24
CA ALA A 424 4.57 -24.37 -19.45
C ALA A 424 5.50 -25.13 -20.38
N ILE A 425 5.98 -26.30 -19.94
CA ILE A 425 6.71 -27.26 -20.76
C ILE A 425 5.77 -28.46 -20.98
N VAL A 426 5.36 -28.65 -22.22
CA VAL A 426 4.44 -29.74 -22.58
C VAL A 426 5.24 -30.94 -23.07
N VAL A 427 5.06 -32.07 -22.39
CA VAL A 427 5.71 -33.35 -22.72
C VAL A 427 4.68 -34.27 -23.35
N ASN A 428 5.02 -34.84 -24.50
CA ASN A 428 4.26 -35.91 -25.14
C ASN A 428 4.96 -37.25 -24.82
N LEU A 429 4.36 -38.07 -23.98
CA LEU A 429 4.94 -39.33 -23.49
C LEU A 429 4.88 -40.45 -24.52
N ALA A 430 3.85 -40.40 -25.38
CA ALA A 430 3.66 -41.38 -26.47
C ALA A 430 4.41 -40.96 -27.75
N VAL A 431 5.71 -40.70 -27.66
CA VAL A 431 6.53 -40.50 -28.87
C VAL A 431 6.97 -41.89 -29.38
N PRO A 432 6.62 -42.30 -30.61
CA PRO A 432 7.13 -43.57 -31.18
C PRO A 432 8.67 -43.50 -31.18
N CYS A 433 9.30 -44.38 -30.41
CA CYS A 433 10.73 -44.57 -30.49
C CYS A 433 11.06 -45.11 -31.88
N ASN A 434 11.72 -44.35 -32.73
CA ASN A 434 12.22 -44.88 -34.00
C ASN A 434 13.15 -46.04 -33.68
N LYS A 435 12.63 -47.29 -33.81
CA LYS A 435 13.48 -48.47 -33.84
C LYS A 435 14.35 -48.29 -35.07
N LYS A 436 15.62 -47.88 -34.86
CA LYS A 436 16.62 -48.03 -35.89
C LYS A 436 16.61 -49.49 -36.31
N ARG A 437 16.20 -49.74 -37.54
CA ARG A 437 16.42 -51.03 -38.23
C ARG A 437 17.92 -51.20 -38.49
#